data_4bbefa14f4edc2ffae2288e82f5a01ba
#
_entry.id   4bbefa14f4edc2ffae2288e82f5a01ba
#
_cell.length_a   1.000
_cell.length_b   1.000
_cell.length_c   1.000
_cell.angle_alpha   90.00
_cell.angle_beta   90.00
_cell.angle_gamma   90.00
#
_symmetry.space_group_name_H-M   'P 1'
#
loop_
_entity.id
_entity.type
_entity.pdbx_description
1 polymer ?
#
loop_
_entity_poly.entity_id
_entity_poly.type
_entity_poly.pdbx_seq_one_letter_code
_entity_poly.pdbx_strand_id
1 'polypeptide(L)'
;MTDDIVDRIVEVTPELDALRRRRPVTREQLQASFDALFRPVTVTHVSQAERELVAAFATGLAGADDATAVFYAVRARETDSQRARVVLAEAADSAVRGPFGAYTELGLQNENTEGERYEPAGTVTAVIGERLAAALAHTHLLVFRPREASGADLGRLLDAGWSADGIVTLSQLVSFL
;
A
#
# COMPACT_ATOMS: atom_id res chain seq x y z
N MET A 1 -6.81 3.64 -28.12
CA MET A 1 -6.16 2.80 -27.10
C MET A 1 -6.61 3.30 -25.75
N THR A 2 -7.36 2.53 -25.00
CA THR A 2 -7.67 2.88 -23.60
C THR A 2 -6.38 2.82 -22.82
N ASP A 3 -6.06 3.91 -22.16
CA ASP A 3 -4.86 4.12 -21.34
C ASP A 3 -5.00 3.30 -20.05
N ASP A 4 -4.64 2.02 -20.14
CA ASP A 4 -4.74 1.03 -19.07
C ASP A 4 -3.57 1.19 -18.10
N ILE A 5 -3.84 1.15 -16.79
CA ILE A 5 -2.81 1.34 -15.76
C ILE A 5 -1.67 0.32 -15.87
N VAL A 6 -1.97 -0.93 -16.22
CA VAL A 6 -0.94 -1.97 -16.37
C VAL A 6 -0.02 -1.64 -17.53
N ASP A 7 -0.57 -1.16 -18.67
CA ASP A 7 0.22 -0.76 -19.84
C ASP A 7 1.16 0.43 -19.54
N ARG A 8 0.87 1.20 -18.49
CA ARG A 8 1.71 2.31 -18.01
C ARG A 8 2.81 1.87 -17.04
N ILE A 9 2.57 0.82 -16.29
CA ILE A 9 3.49 0.33 -15.25
C ILE A 9 4.52 -0.61 -15.85
N VAL A 10 4.08 -1.51 -16.75
CA VAL A 10 4.94 -2.52 -17.34
C VAL A 10 4.91 -2.47 -18.86
N GLU A 11 6.00 -2.84 -19.49
CA GLU A 11 6.06 -3.01 -20.94
C GLU A 11 5.24 -4.25 -21.33
N VAL A 12 4.08 -4.02 -21.96
CA VAL A 12 3.16 -5.08 -22.37
C VAL A 12 3.53 -5.57 -23.76
N THR A 13 4.00 -6.82 -23.86
CA THR A 13 4.27 -7.47 -25.15
C THR A 13 2.96 -7.77 -25.91
N PRO A 14 3.00 -7.94 -27.25
CA PRO A 14 1.82 -8.32 -28.03
C PRO A 14 1.13 -9.59 -27.55
N GLU A 15 1.91 -10.58 -27.07
CA GLU A 15 1.41 -11.84 -26.54
C GLU A 15 0.67 -11.64 -25.22
N LEU A 16 1.22 -10.81 -24.33
CA LEU A 16 0.59 -10.46 -23.06
C LEU A 16 -0.70 -9.65 -23.30
N ASP A 17 -0.70 -8.68 -24.22
CA ASP A 17 -1.90 -7.92 -24.59
C ASP A 17 -2.99 -8.85 -25.15
N ALA A 18 -2.63 -9.78 -26.04
CA ALA A 18 -3.57 -10.77 -26.57
C ALA A 18 -4.17 -11.65 -25.47
N LEU A 19 -3.37 -12.04 -24.46
CA LEU A 19 -3.85 -12.81 -23.31
C LEU A 19 -4.80 -11.98 -22.43
N ARG A 20 -4.45 -10.73 -22.15
CA ARG A 20 -5.28 -9.81 -21.34
C ARG A 20 -6.63 -9.51 -22.01
N ARG A 21 -6.68 -9.44 -23.34
CA ARG A 21 -7.92 -9.24 -24.12
C ARG A 21 -8.92 -10.39 -23.98
N ARG A 22 -8.47 -11.58 -23.58
CA ARG A 22 -9.37 -12.72 -23.31
C ARG A 22 -10.19 -12.54 -22.03
N ARG A 23 -9.82 -11.58 -21.18
CA ARG A 23 -10.49 -11.28 -19.91
C ARG A 23 -10.85 -9.79 -19.82
N PRO A 24 -11.76 -9.30 -20.67
CA PRO A 24 -12.07 -7.88 -20.74
C PRO A 24 -12.62 -7.33 -19.42
N VAL A 25 -13.50 -8.07 -18.74
CA VAL A 25 -14.07 -7.68 -17.45
C VAL A 25 -12.98 -7.49 -16.38
N THR A 26 -12.00 -8.39 -16.31
CA THR A 26 -10.89 -8.27 -15.35
C THR A 26 -10.08 -6.99 -15.62
N ARG A 27 -9.80 -6.70 -16.90
CA ARG A 27 -9.06 -5.50 -17.33
C ARG A 27 -9.83 -4.22 -16.97
N GLU A 28 -11.13 -4.18 -17.27
CA GLU A 28 -12.00 -3.05 -16.98
C GLU A 28 -12.12 -2.80 -15.46
N GLN A 29 -12.32 -3.86 -14.67
CA GLN A 29 -12.46 -3.74 -13.22
C GLN A 29 -11.15 -3.34 -12.53
N LEU A 30 -10.01 -3.80 -13.02
CA LEU A 30 -8.70 -3.37 -12.51
C LEU A 30 -8.48 -1.87 -12.77
N GLN A 31 -8.77 -1.38 -13.97
CA GLN A 31 -8.71 0.05 -14.28
C GLN A 31 -9.70 0.86 -13.43
N ALA A 32 -10.94 0.40 -13.30
CA ALA A 32 -11.96 1.06 -12.49
C ALA A 32 -11.55 1.12 -11.01
N SER A 33 -10.93 0.07 -10.47
CA SER A 33 -10.40 0.05 -9.11
C SER A 33 -9.25 1.05 -8.93
N PHE A 34 -8.33 1.10 -9.89
CA PHE A 34 -7.27 2.11 -9.87
C PHE A 34 -7.86 3.54 -9.88
N ASP A 35 -8.81 3.81 -10.76
CA ASP A 35 -9.41 5.15 -10.86
C ASP A 35 -10.16 5.51 -9.58
N ALA A 36 -10.89 4.59 -8.96
CA ALA A 36 -11.58 4.82 -7.69
C ALA A 36 -10.60 5.11 -6.53
N LEU A 37 -9.46 4.42 -6.50
CA LEU A 37 -8.46 4.58 -5.43
C LEU A 37 -7.53 5.78 -5.64
N PHE A 38 -7.12 6.07 -6.88
CA PHE A 38 -6.08 7.08 -7.18
C PHE A 38 -6.59 8.32 -7.91
N ARG A 39 -7.84 8.32 -8.37
CA ARG A 39 -8.52 9.45 -9.03
C ARG A 39 -9.93 9.66 -8.48
N PRO A 40 -10.11 9.62 -7.14
CA PRO A 40 -11.45 9.70 -6.56
C PRO A 40 -12.11 11.04 -6.83
N VAL A 41 -13.43 11.06 -6.86
CA VAL A 41 -14.22 12.30 -6.99
C VAL A 41 -14.05 13.19 -5.74
N THR A 42 -13.85 12.59 -4.58
CA THR A 42 -13.63 13.30 -3.32
C THR A 42 -12.41 12.76 -2.56
N VAL A 43 -11.71 13.63 -1.87
CA VAL A 43 -10.53 13.32 -1.05
C VAL A 43 -10.76 13.60 0.44
N THR A 44 -12.02 13.66 0.87
CA THR A 44 -12.42 14.08 2.21
C THR A 44 -11.81 13.23 3.31
N HIS A 45 -11.76 11.91 3.13
CA HIS A 45 -11.29 10.98 4.15
C HIS A 45 -9.82 10.59 3.98
N VAL A 46 -9.33 10.58 2.73
CA VAL A 46 -7.94 10.26 2.38
C VAL A 46 -7.49 11.23 1.29
N SER A 47 -6.54 12.07 1.60
CA SER A 47 -5.98 13.02 0.64
C SER A 47 -5.23 12.32 -0.50
N GLN A 48 -5.03 13.01 -1.62
CA GLN A 48 -4.24 12.48 -2.74
C GLN A 48 -2.80 12.16 -2.30
N ALA A 49 -2.20 13.03 -1.48
CA ALA A 49 -0.86 12.81 -0.99
C ALA A 49 -0.76 11.53 -0.11
N GLU A 50 -1.72 11.30 0.79
CA GLU A 50 -1.75 10.08 1.60
C GLU A 50 -1.87 8.82 0.72
N ARG A 51 -2.71 8.84 -0.32
CA ARG A 51 -2.85 7.71 -1.27
C ARG A 51 -1.53 7.37 -1.96
N GLU A 52 -0.86 8.37 -2.50
CA GLU A 52 0.40 8.18 -3.24
C GLU A 52 1.55 7.77 -2.30
N LEU A 53 1.63 8.35 -1.12
CA LEU A 53 2.67 8.02 -0.13
C LEU A 53 2.49 6.60 0.43
N VAL A 54 1.26 6.21 0.75
CA VAL A 54 0.97 4.84 1.19
C VAL A 54 1.24 3.83 0.09
N ALA A 55 0.86 4.13 -1.16
CA ALA A 55 1.13 3.24 -2.29
C ALA A 55 2.64 3.08 -2.54
N ALA A 56 3.41 4.17 -2.47
CA ALA A 56 4.86 4.13 -2.60
C ALA A 56 5.52 3.32 -1.48
N PHE A 57 5.02 3.42 -0.25
CA PHE A 57 5.48 2.61 0.87
C PHE A 57 5.16 1.12 0.64
N ALA A 58 3.89 0.79 0.40
CA ALA A 58 3.43 -0.59 0.24
C ALA A 58 4.18 -1.33 -0.87
N THR A 59 4.33 -0.70 -2.04
CA THR A 59 5.03 -1.30 -3.18
C THR A 59 6.54 -1.35 -2.97
N GLY A 60 7.12 -0.34 -2.30
CA GLY A 60 8.54 -0.32 -1.93
C GLY A 60 8.96 -1.42 -0.96
N LEU A 61 8.04 -1.89 -0.08
CA LEU A 61 8.26 -3.04 0.79
C LEU A 61 8.50 -4.35 0.02
N ALA A 62 7.95 -4.47 -1.19
CA ALA A 62 8.15 -5.65 -2.04
C ALA A 62 9.48 -5.63 -2.81
N GLY A 63 10.06 -4.45 -3.01
CA GLY A 63 11.33 -4.25 -3.68
C GLY A 63 11.37 -2.94 -4.47
N ALA A 64 12.36 -2.10 -4.19
CA ALA A 64 12.44 -0.74 -4.75
C ALA A 64 12.62 -0.69 -6.28
N ASP A 65 13.14 -1.76 -6.88
CA ASP A 65 13.42 -1.85 -8.33
C ASP A 65 12.25 -2.45 -9.13
N ASP A 66 11.17 -2.87 -8.46
CA ASP A 66 9.96 -3.33 -9.12
C ASP A 66 9.30 -2.18 -9.89
N ALA A 67 8.79 -2.48 -11.10
CA ALA A 67 8.15 -1.47 -11.96
C ALA A 67 6.99 -0.75 -11.26
N THR A 68 6.23 -1.47 -10.43
CA THR A 68 5.12 -0.91 -9.65
C THR A 68 5.64 0.04 -8.57
N ALA A 69 6.70 -0.35 -7.85
CA ALA A 69 7.34 0.50 -6.85
C ALA A 69 7.91 1.79 -7.46
N VAL A 70 8.58 1.67 -8.61
CA VAL A 70 9.09 2.84 -9.35
C VAL A 70 7.95 3.76 -9.77
N PHE A 71 6.86 3.21 -10.30
CA PHE A 71 5.68 3.98 -10.71
C PHE A 71 5.10 4.80 -9.54
N TYR A 72 4.83 4.19 -8.40
CA TYR A 72 4.26 4.90 -7.25
C TYR A 72 5.27 5.81 -6.56
N ALA A 73 6.56 5.49 -6.57
CA ALA A 73 7.60 6.38 -6.05
C ALA A 73 7.68 7.70 -6.84
N VAL A 74 7.52 7.68 -8.17
CA VAL A 74 7.46 8.89 -9.00
C VAL A 74 6.25 9.73 -8.60
N ARG A 75 5.06 9.13 -8.55
CA ARG A 75 3.80 9.82 -8.19
C ARG A 75 3.84 10.43 -6.80
N ALA A 76 4.40 9.71 -5.80
CA ALA A 76 4.58 10.24 -4.46
C ALA A 76 5.49 11.47 -4.44
N ARG A 77 6.63 11.44 -5.18
CA ARG A 77 7.55 12.58 -5.28
C ARG A 77 6.91 13.79 -5.96
N GLU A 78 6.09 13.58 -6.99
CA GLU A 78 5.36 14.64 -7.69
C GLU A 78 4.31 15.30 -6.79
N THR A 79 3.68 14.50 -5.89
CA THR A 79 2.61 14.99 -5.02
C THR A 79 3.14 15.63 -3.75
N ASP A 80 4.16 15.04 -3.10
CA ASP A 80 4.81 15.55 -1.89
C ASP A 80 6.26 15.07 -1.80
N SER A 81 7.16 15.81 -2.40
CA SER A 81 8.57 15.42 -2.50
C SER A 81 9.28 15.30 -1.15
N GLN A 82 8.89 16.10 -0.15
CA GLN A 82 9.51 16.08 1.17
C GLN A 82 9.16 14.81 1.93
N ARG A 83 7.87 14.51 2.06
CA ARG A 83 7.42 13.29 2.75
C ARG A 83 7.76 12.04 1.96
N ALA A 84 7.68 12.08 0.62
CA ALA A 84 8.04 10.95 -0.23
C ALA A 84 9.48 10.47 -0.01
N ARG A 85 10.44 11.39 0.17
CA ARG A 85 11.83 11.02 0.45
C ARG A 85 11.95 10.18 1.73
N VAL A 86 11.24 10.56 2.78
CA VAL A 86 11.25 9.84 4.07
C VAL A 86 10.54 8.50 3.92
N VAL A 87 9.34 8.49 3.34
CA VAL A 87 8.51 7.29 3.15
C VAL A 87 9.25 6.23 2.32
N LEU A 88 9.95 6.63 1.26
CA LEU A 88 10.72 5.70 0.42
C LEU A 88 11.96 5.15 1.13
N ALA A 89 12.61 5.94 1.99
CA ALA A 89 13.69 5.45 2.83
C ALA A 89 13.17 4.42 3.85
N GLU A 90 12.07 4.73 4.54
CA GLU A 90 11.41 3.81 5.47
C GLU A 90 10.97 2.50 4.79
N ALA A 91 10.44 2.58 3.56
CA ALA A 91 10.08 1.38 2.79
C ALA A 91 11.30 0.50 2.50
N ALA A 92 12.41 1.10 2.08
CA ALA A 92 13.65 0.37 1.79
C ALA A 92 14.26 -0.28 3.05
N ASP A 93 14.26 0.46 4.17
CA ASP A 93 14.81 -0.02 5.45
C ASP A 93 13.94 -1.11 6.10
N SER A 94 12.62 -1.11 5.81
CA SER A 94 11.63 -2.06 6.34
C SER A 94 11.28 -3.19 5.37
N ALA A 95 11.90 -3.22 4.19
CA ALA A 95 11.68 -4.27 3.20
C ALA A 95 12.21 -5.62 3.71
N VAL A 96 11.32 -6.59 3.84
CA VAL A 96 11.63 -7.93 4.35
C VAL A 96 10.89 -8.99 3.52
N ARG A 97 11.23 -10.24 3.71
CA ARG A 97 10.54 -11.34 3.05
C ARG A 97 9.58 -12.02 4.02
N GLY A 98 8.28 -11.75 3.86
CA GLY A 98 7.19 -12.33 4.63
C GLY A 98 6.39 -13.39 3.86
N PRO A 99 5.19 -13.76 4.30
CA PRO A 99 4.47 -13.18 5.46
C PRO A 99 4.95 -13.73 6.81
N PHE A 100 4.66 -12.96 7.87
CA PHE A 100 4.94 -13.32 9.27
C PHE A 100 3.66 -13.48 10.08
N GLY A 101 3.82 -13.91 11.33
CA GLY A 101 2.79 -13.93 12.34
C GLY A 101 2.42 -15.32 12.81
N ALA A 102 1.55 -15.35 13.83
CA ALA A 102 1.09 -16.55 14.48
C ALA A 102 -0.36 -16.87 14.09
N TYR A 103 -0.63 -18.14 13.86
CA TYR A 103 -1.98 -18.66 13.71
C TYR A 103 -2.59 -18.96 15.08
N THR A 104 -3.84 -18.61 15.26
CA THR A 104 -4.64 -19.01 16.44
C THR A 104 -5.13 -20.46 16.32
N GLU A 105 -5.26 -20.97 15.09
CA GLU A 105 -5.71 -22.32 14.79
C GLU A 105 -4.62 -23.35 15.08
N LEU A 106 -4.92 -24.32 15.92
CA LEU A 106 -3.96 -25.36 16.35
C LEU A 106 -3.31 -26.11 15.19
N GLY A 107 -4.07 -26.37 14.12
CA GLY A 107 -3.58 -27.09 12.95
C GLY A 107 -2.61 -26.30 12.06
N LEU A 108 -2.50 -24.98 12.26
CA LEU A 108 -1.65 -24.10 11.47
C LEU A 108 -0.46 -23.50 12.24
N GLN A 109 -0.32 -23.85 13.53
CA GLN A 109 0.73 -23.27 14.39
C GLN A 109 2.16 -23.62 13.94
N ASN A 110 2.34 -24.71 13.20
CA ASN A 110 3.61 -25.06 12.60
C ASN A 110 4.01 -24.15 11.41
N GLU A 111 3.09 -23.32 10.94
CA GLU A 111 3.32 -22.30 9.91
C GLU A 111 3.59 -20.90 10.52
N ASN A 112 3.67 -20.82 11.84
CA ASN A 112 4.04 -19.57 12.51
C ASN A 112 5.44 -19.15 12.11
N THR A 113 5.59 -17.87 11.80
CA THR A 113 6.87 -17.26 11.43
C THR A 113 7.05 -15.96 12.21
N GLU A 114 8.24 -15.80 12.77
CA GLU A 114 8.62 -14.55 13.44
C GLU A 114 9.11 -13.52 12.44
N GLY A 115 8.92 -12.25 12.75
CA GLY A 115 9.38 -11.13 11.97
C GLY A 115 9.08 -9.82 12.67
N GLU A 116 9.69 -8.76 12.19
CA GLU A 116 9.55 -7.45 12.80
C GLU A 116 8.14 -6.86 12.60
N ARG A 117 7.75 -5.98 13.53
CA ARG A 117 6.65 -5.04 13.36
C ARG A 117 7.26 -3.68 13.12
N TYR A 118 6.84 -3.03 12.06
CA TYR A 118 7.27 -1.67 11.75
C TYR A 118 6.52 -0.68 12.62
N GLU A 119 7.28 0.16 13.30
CA GLU A 119 6.80 1.33 14.03
C GLU A 119 7.67 2.51 13.64
N PRO A 120 7.11 3.57 13.03
CA PRO A 120 7.90 4.73 12.63
C PRO A 120 8.59 5.39 13.82
N ALA A 121 9.88 5.66 13.69
CA ALA A 121 10.62 6.39 14.73
C ALA A 121 10.06 7.81 14.94
N GLY A 122 10.20 8.37 16.14
CA GLY A 122 9.70 9.71 16.44
C GLY A 122 10.26 10.80 15.51
N THR A 123 11.49 10.63 15.01
CA THR A 123 12.10 11.52 14.03
C THR A 123 11.43 11.45 12.66
N VAL A 124 10.97 10.27 12.26
CA VAL A 124 10.18 10.04 11.05
C VAL A 124 8.80 10.66 11.20
N THR A 125 8.13 10.33 12.32
CA THR A 125 6.79 10.86 12.65
C THR A 125 6.76 12.39 12.68
N ALA A 126 7.83 13.03 13.19
CA ALA A 126 7.94 14.49 13.18
C ALA A 126 7.94 15.11 11.77
N VAL A 127 8.38 14.36 10.75
CA VAL A 127 8.39 14.83 9.36
C VAL A 127 7.08 14.52 8.63
N ILE A 128 6.58 13.28 8.78
CA ILE A 128 5.42 12.82 8.01
C ILE A 128 4.08 13.07 8.71
N GLY A 129 4.09 13.32 10.01
CA GLY A 129 2.91 13.50 10.87
C GLY A 129 2.35 12.19 11.41
N GLU A 130 1.70 12.26 12.59
CA GLU A 130 1.12 11.11 13.32
C GLU A 130 0.16 10.30 12.44
N ARG A 131 -0.69 10.99 11.70
CA ARG A 131 -1.70 10.36 10.87
C ARG A 131 -1.09 9.48 9.76
N LEU A 132 -0.08 9.97 9.04
CA LEU A 132 0.59 9.18 8.01
C LEU A 132 1.46 8.09 8.65
N ALA A 133 2.13 8.36 9.77
CA ALA A 133 2.92 7.37 10.50
C ALA A 133 2.08 6.14 10.90
N ALA A 134 0.88 6.36 11.45
CA ALA A 134 -0.06 5.28 11.76
C ALA A 134 -0.51 4.50 10.50
N ALA A 135 -0.71 5.20 9.37
CA ALA A 135 -1.04 4.56 8.10
C ALA A 135 0.09 3.66 7.58
N LEU A 136 1.36 4.09 7.70
CA LEU A 136 2.51 3.27 7.29
C LEU A 136 2.66 2.03 8.18
N ALA A 137 2.48 2.17 9.51
CA ALA A 137 2.50 1.03 10.43
C ALA A 137 1.39 0.02 10.09
N HIS A 138 0.18 0.50 9.82
CA HIS A 138 -0.95 -0.34 9.38
C HIS A 138 -0.69 -0.97 8.01
N THR A 139 -0.09 -0.26 7.08
CA THR A 139 0.28 -0.79 5.76
C THR A 139 1.27 -1.94 5.89
N HIS A 140 2.32 -1.78 6.69
CA HIS A 140 3.29 -2.84 6.96
C HIS A 140 2.64 -4.06 7.62
N LEU A 141 1.72 -3.84 8.58
CA LEU A 141 0.93 -4.90 9.19
C LEU A 141 0.14 -5.70 8.13
N LEU A 142 -0.57 -5.02 7.23
CA LEU A 142 -1.37 -5.68 6.21
C LEU A 142 -0.51 -6.43 5.17
N VAL A 143 0.66 -5.90 4.82
CA VAL A 143 1.57 -6.54 3.85
C VAL A 143 2.23 -7.79 4.44
N PHE A 144 2.76 -7.69 5.66
CA PHE A 144 3.60 -8.77 6.21
C PHE A 144 2.94 -9.61 7.31
N ARG A 145 1.95 -9.08 8.01
CA ARG A 145 1.30 -9.74 9.16
C ARG A 145 -0.24 -9.66 9.12
N PRO A 146 -0.89 -9.88 7.95
CA PRO A 146 -2.34 -9.63 7.80
C PRO A 146 -3.19 -10.45 8.77
N ARG A 147 -2.72 -11.65 9.15
CA ARG A 147 -3.40 -12.53 10.10
C ARG A 147 -3.46 -11.99 11.54
N GLU A 148 -2.62 -11.03 11.87
CA GLU A 148 -2.56 -10.40 13.19
C GLU A 148 -3.32 -9.07 13.26
N ALA A 149 -3.90 -8.62 12.15
CA ALA A 149 -4.71 -7.40 12.15
C ALA A 149 -5.90 -7.53 13.10
N SER A 150 -6.08 -6.53 13.95
CA SER A 150 -7.03 -6.58 15.06
C SER A 150 -7.79 -5.27 15.23
N GLY A 151 -8.82 -5.28 16.08
CA GLY A 151 -9.54 -4.06 16.46
C GLY A 151 -8.65 -3.02 17.14
N ALA A 152 -7.58 -3.44 17.84
CA ALA A 152 -6.63 -2.52 18.46
C ALA A 152 -5.81 -1.77 17.40
N ASP A 153 -5.47 -2.41 16.28
CA ASP A 153 -4.76 -1.76 15.17
C ASP A 153 -5.63 -0.70 14.49
N LEU A 154 -6.93 -0.99 14.34
CA LEU A 154 -7.91 0.00 13.84
C LEU A 154 -8.09 1.16 14.84
N GLY A 155 -8.08 0.86 16.15
CA GLY A 155 -8.11 1.87 17.22
C GLY A 155 -6.95 2.88 17.08
N ARG A 156 -5.73 2.41 16.85
CA ARG A 156 -4.57 3.27 16.63
C ARG A 156 -4.74 4.24 15.45
N LEU A 157 -5.37 3.79 14.37
CA LEU A 157 -5.69 4.67 13.24
C LEU A 157 -6.72 5.73 13.61
N LEU A 158 -7.77 5.35 14.35
CA LEU A 158 -8.78 6.30 14.83
C LEU A 158 -8.16 7.36 15.76
N ASP A 159 -7.30 6.94 16.69
CA ASP A 159 -6.57 7.81 17.60
C ASP A 159 -5.64 8.79 16.85
N ALA A 160 -5.06 8.37 15.73
CA ALA A 160 -4.26 9.20 14.84
C ALA A 160 -5.10 10.11 13.91
N GLY A 161 -6.43 10.12 14.06
CA GLY A 161 -7.34 11.01 13.34
C GLY A 161 -7.86 10.47 12.00
N TRP A 162 -7.74 9.16 11.75
CA TRP A 162 -8.41 8.54 10.60
C TRP A 162 -9.90 8.37 10.89
N SER A 163 -10.75 8.62 9.90
CA SER A 163 -12.17 8.25 9.96
C SER A 163 -12.35 6.76 9.59
N ALA A 164 -13.47 6.17 9.95
CA ALA A 164 -13.80 4.80 9.56
C ALA A 164 -13.75 4.60 8.04
N ASP A 165 -14.31 5.52 7.26
CA ASP A 165 -14.27 5.50 5.79
C ASP A 165 -12.84 5.63 5.25
N GLY A 166 -12.00 6.45 5.92
CA GLY A 166 -10.58 6.58 5.60
C GLY A 166 -9.82 5.27 5.83
N ILE A 167 -10.10 4.56 6.91
CA ILE A 167 -9.48 3.26 7.23
C ILE A 167 -9.89 2.20 6.21
N VAL A 168 -11.16 2.15 5.81
CA VAL A 168 -11.62 1.26 4.74
C VAL A 168 -10.89 1.56 3.44
N THR A 169 -10.81 2.83 3.04
CA THR A 169 -10.11 3.23 1.83
C THR A 169 -8.61 2.88 1.89
N LEU A 170 -7.94 3.12 3.02
CA LEU A 170 -6.55 2.75 3.24
C LEU A 170 -6.33 1.25 3.06
N SER A 171 -7.16 0.42 3.70
CA SER A 171 -7.06 -1.04 3.63
C SER A 171 -7.34 -1.57 2.21
N GLN A 172 -8.32 -0.99 1.51
CA GLN A 172 -8.59 -1.31 0.10
C GLN A 172 -7.41 -0.94 -0.81
N LEU A 173 -6.79 0.20 -0.57
CA LEU A 173 -5.63 0.66 -1.34
C LEU A 173 -4.46 -0.31 -1.17
N VAL A 174 -4.13 -0.70 0.06
CA VAL A 174 -3.05 -1.66 0.33
C VAL A 174 -3.36 -3.04 -0.27
N SER A 175 -4.62 -3.46 -0.24
CA SER A 175 -5.03 -4.76 -0.80
C SER A 175 -5.07 -4.78 -2.33
N PHE A 176 -5.14 -3.60 -2.97
CA PHE A 176 -5.11 -3.46 -4.43
C PHE A 176 -3.69 -3.55 -4.99
N LEU A 177 -2.69 -3.12 -4.22
CA LEU A 177 -1.27 -3.03 -4.62
C LEU A 177 -0.57 -4.38 -4.51
#